data_f202230aa5e4e19d1d4a5295d791ac72
#
_entry.id   f202230aa5e4e19d1d4a5295d791ac72
#
_cell.length_a   1.000
_cell.length_b   1.000
_cell.length_c   1.000
_cell.angle_alpha   90.00
_cell.angle_beta   90.00
_cell.angle_gamma   90.00
#
_symmetry.space_group_name_H-M   'P 1'
#
loop_
_entity.id
_entity.type
_entity.pdbx_description
1 polymer ?
#
loop_
_entity_poly.entity_id
_entity_poly.type
_entity_poly.pdbx_seq_one_letter_code
_entity_poly.pdbx_strand_id
1 'polypeptide(L)'
;MSLIYTTATTKEELIQILSLQEMNLKSAVSDLEMQQEGFVTVRHNLDVLTRMNNACPHIIAKDGDKVVGYALSMTDDFKDEISVLRPMFTELENVNIQNFITMGQICVAKTHRKMGVFRGLYNAMKKASYPKYNAIITEVDATNSRSLGAHYNVGFDKICTYHSLGQDWELISLRTS
;
A
#
# COMPACT_ATOMS: atom_id res chain seq x y z
N MET A 1 -20.06 12.24 8.72
CA MET A 1 -19.02 11.49 9.42
C MET A 1 -17.68 12.06 8.98
N SER A 2 -16.79 12.37 9.91
CA SER A 2 -15.46 12.90 9.57
C SER A 2 -14.46 11.77 9.70
N LEU A 3 -13.86 11.34 8.56
CA LEU A 3 -12.80 10.36 8.58
C LEU A 3 -11.52 10.96 9.16
N ILE A 4 -10.84 10.21 10.02
CA ILE A 4 -9.56 10.59 10.60
C ILE A 4 -8.46 9.77 9.92
N TYR A 5 -7.42 10.46 9.43
CA TYR A 5 -6.22 9.83 8.87
C TYR A 5 -5.08 10.00 9.87
N THR A 6 -4.52 8.89 10.30
CA THR A 6 -3.47 8.85 11.34
C THR A 6 -2.54 7.66 11.15
N THR A 7 -1.53 7.56 11.99
CA THR A 7 -0.68 6.37 12.07
C THR A 7 -1.30 5.30 12.97
N ALA A 8 -1.08 4.02 12.65
CA ALA A 8 -1.46 2.92 13.52
C ALA A 8 -0.55 2.90 14.76
N THR A 9 -1.15 2.86 15.95
CA THR A 9 -0.45 2.93 17.23
C THR A 9 -0.78 1.79 18.19
N THR A 10 -1.87 1.05 17.93
CA THR A 10 -2.34 -0.01 18.82
C THR A 10 -2.36 -1.36 18.12
N LYS A 11 -2.26 -2.43 18.91
CA LYS A 11 -2.38 -3.80 18.42
C LYS A 11 -3.76 -4.06 17.81
N GLU A 12 -4.80 -3.47 18.37
CA GLU A 12 -6.17 -3.56 17.87
C GLU A 12 -6.29 -2.98 16.47
N GLU A 13 -5.63 -1.85 16.19
CA GLU A 13 -5.61 -1.25 14.85
C GLU A 13 -4.90 -2.17 13.84
N LEU A 14 -3.79 -2.81 14.23
CA LEU A 14 -3.11 -3.80 13.39
C LEU A 14 -3.98 -5.04 13.12
N ILE A 15 -4.72 -5.52 14.13
CA ILE A 15 -5.69 -6.61 13.94
C ILE A 15 -6.82 -6.20 12.98
N GLN A 16 -7.31 -4.96 13.06
CA GLN A 16 -8.33 -4.46 12.14
C GLN A 16 -7.78 -4.33 10.71
N ILE A 17 -6.51 -3.93 10.53
CA ILE A 17 -5.82 -3.95 9.22
C ILE A 17 -5.85 -5.37 8.65
N LEU A 18 -5.43 -6.38 9.42
CA LEU A 18 -5.42 -7.78 8.97
C LEU A 18 -6.82 -8.28 8.61
N SER A 19 -7.84 -7.92 9.39
CA SER A 19 -9.23 -8.27 9.11
C SER A 19 -9.71 -7.65 7.78
N LEU A 20 -9.36 -6.39 7.52
CA LEU A 20 -9.68 -5.72 6.27
C LEU A 20 -8.90 -6.31 5.09
N GLN A 21 -7.63 -6.68 5.28
CA GLN A 21 -6.81 -7.37 4.30
C GLN A 21 -7.45 -8.70 3.88
N GLU A 22 -7.83 -9.55 4.84
CA GLU A 22 -8.41 -10.86 4.60
C GLU A 22 -9.65 -10.80 3.71
N MET A 23 -10.53 -9.82 3.93
CA MET A 23 -11.73 -9.61 3.13
C MET A 23 -11.47 -9.14 1.68
N ASN A 24 -10.24 -8.71 1.37
CA ASN A 24 -9.87 -8.14 0.07
C ASN A 24 -8.74 -8.90 -0.63
N LEU A 25 -8.31 -10.05 -0.08
CA LEU A 25 -7.36 -10.92 -0.74
C LEU A 25 -7.93 -11.42 -2.08
N LYS A 26 -7.04 -11.59 -3.07
CA LYS A 26 -7.39 -12.15 -4.39
C LYS A 26 -8.18 -13.47 -4.27
N SER A 27 -7.86 -14.28 -3.27
CA SER A 27 -8.56 -15.54 -2.98
C SER A 27 -9.94 -15.38 -2.33
N ALA A 28 -10.26 -14.21 -1.80
CA ALA A 28 -11.50 -13.91 -1.08
C ALA A 28 -12.52 -13.11 -1.91
N VAL A 29 -12.13 -12.62 -3.09
CA VAL A 29 -12.99 -11.81 -3.97
C VAL A 29 -13.27 -12.54 -5.27
N SER A 30 -14.45 -12.33 -5.85
CA SER A 30 -14.83 -12.90 -7.14
C SER A 30 -14.09 -12.22 -8.31
N ASP A 31 -14.02 -12.88 -9.47
CA ASP A 31 -13.40 -12.31 -10.68
C ASP A 31 -14.02 -10.96 -11.07
N LEU A 32 -15.33 -10.82 -10.93
CA LEU A 32 -16.04 -9.57 -11.20
C LEU A 32 -15.60 -8.45 -10.23
N GLU A 33 -15.47 -8.78 -8.94
CA GLU A 33 -14.98 -7.83 -7.93
C GLU A 33 -13.52 -7.45 -8.19
N MET A 34 -12.66 -8.40 -8.58
CA MET A 34 -11.27 -8.11 -8.93
C MET A 34 -11.18 -7.07 -10.05
N GLN A 35 -11.98 -7.22 -11.11
CA GLN A 35 -11.99 -6.29 -12.23
C GLN A 35 -12.55 -4.91 -11.88
N GLN A 36 -13.59 -4.85 -11.06
CA GLN A 36 -14.29 -3.60 -10.73
C GLN A 36 -13.69 -2.85 -9.55
N GLU A 37 -13.18 -3.56 -8.57
CA GLU A 37 -12.83 -3.00 -7.25
C GLU A 37 -11.34 -3.14 -6.89
N GLY A 38 -10.61 -3.99 -7.62
CA GLY A 38 -9.23 -4.34 -7.30
C GLY A 38 -9.13 -5.34 -6.14
N PHE A 39 -7.91 -5.76 -5.84
CA PHE A 39 -7.62 -6.78 -4.83
C PHE A 39 -6.24 -6.55 -4.22
N VAL A 40 -5.94 -7.24 -3.12
CA VAL A 40 -4.61 -7.32 -2.52
C VAL A 40 -4.04 -8.74 -2.66
N THR A 41 -2.74 -8.87 -2.85
CA THR A 41 -2.07 -10.14 -3.16
C THR A 41 -1.34 -10.75 -1.96
N VAL A 42 -0.72 -9.92 -1.13
CA VAL A 42 0.13 -10.38 -0.02
C VAL A 42 -0.69 -10.48 1.26
N ARG A 43 -0.60 -11.65 1.91
CA ARG A 43 -1.15 -11.86 3.25
C ARG A 43 -0.04 -11.65 4.28
N HIS A 44 -0.24 -10.71 5.20
CA HIS A 44 0.64 -10.48 6.33
C HIS A 44 0.14 -11.21 7.56
N ASN A 45 1.03 -11.50 8.49
CA ASN A 45 0.69 -11.91 9.84
C ASN A 45 0.94 -10.75 10.83
N LEU A 46 0.43 -10.90 12.06
CA LEU A 46 0.49 -9.83 13.05
C LEU A 46 1.94 -9.50 13.47
N ASP A 47 2.82 -10.50 13.53
CA ASP A 47 4.22 -10.30 13.91
C ASP A 47 4.95 -9.41 12.90
N VAL A 48 4.90 -9.79 11.61
CA VAL A 48 5.51 -9.01 10.52
C VAL A 48 4.92 -7.61 10.47
N LEU A 49 3.59 -7.49 10.54
CA LEU A 49 2.91 -6.19 10.50
C LEU A 49 3.32 -5.29 11.68
N THR A 50 3.47 -5.87 12.86
CA THR A 50 3.92 -5.15 14.06
C THR A 50 5.36 -4.66 13.90
N ARG A 51 6.27 -5.50 13.40
CA ARG A 51 7.67 -5.12 13.17
C ARG A 51 7.79 -4.02 12.11
N MET A 52 7.04 -4.15 11.01
CA MET A 52 6.97 -3.10 9.98
C MET A 52 6.46 -1.78 10.57
N ASN A 53 5.38 -1.83 11.36
CA ASN A 53 4.79 -0.64 12.00
C ASN A 53 5.75 0.03 13.00
N ASN A 54 6.56 -0.76 13.71
CA ASN A 54 7.58 -0.23 14.63
C ASN A 54 8.74 0.45 13.89
N ALA A 55 9.11 -0.05 12.71
CA ALA A 55 10.15 0.55 11.87
C ALA A 55 9.65 1.83 11.18
N CYS A 56 8.44 1.80 10.64
CA CYS A 56 7.77 2.95 10.04
C CYS A 56 6.24 2.78 10.20
N PRO A 57 5.57 3.65 10.97
CA PRO A 57 4.15 3.49 11.25
C PRO A 57 3.28 3.44 9.99
N HIS A 58 2.36 2.48 9.95
CA HIS A 58 1.36 2.37 8.90
C HIS A 58 0.36 3.52 8.98
N ILE A 59 -0.15 3.94 7.84
CA ILE A 59 -1.21 4.94 7.77
C ILE A 59 -2.56 4.24 7.75
N ILE A 60 -3.51 4.74 8.56
CA ILE A 60 -4.86 4.24 8.63
C ILE A 60 -5.89 5.38 8.46
N ALA A 61 -7.03 5.02 7.89
CA ALA A 61 -8.24 5.85 7.89
C ALA A 61 -9.24 5.23 8.87
N LYS A 62 -9.77 6.03 9.77
CA LYS A 62 -10.74 5.60 10.80
C LYS A 62 -12.08 6.32 10.62
N ASP A 63 -13.16 5.57 10.81
CA ASP A 63 -14.52 6.08 11.04
C ASP A 63 -14.90 5.71 12.47
N GLY A 64 -14.86 6.69 13.39
CA GLY A 64 -14.86 6.42 14.82
C GLY A 64 -13.65 5.56 15.22
N ASP A 65 -13.91 4.43 15.88
CA ASP A 65 -12.86 3.49 16.31
C ASP A 65 -12.55 2.41 15.27
N LYS A 66 -13.26 2.41 14.14
CA LYS A 66 -13.10 1.38 13.10
C LYS A 66 -12.09 1.82 12.04
N VAL A 67 -11.11 0.95 11.76
CA VAL A 67 -10.21 1.11 10.62
C VAL A 67 -10.97 0.75 9.34
N VAL A 68 -11.11 1.71 8.43
CA VAL A 68 -11.83 1.59 7.17
C VAL A 68 -10.92 1.68 5.95
N GLY A 69 -9.65 1.90 6.16
CA GLY A 69 -8.62 1.87 5.13
C GLY A 69 -7.22 1.91 5.74
N TYR A 70 -6.25 1.41 5.01
CA TYR A 70 -4.84 1.43 5.41
C TYR A 70 -3.90 1.58 4.21
N ALA A 71 -2.70 2.10 4.47
CA ALA A 71 -1.54 2.03 3.59
C ALA A 71 -0.35 1.56 4.44
N LEU A 72 0.25 0.42 4.07
CA LEU A 72 1.34 -0.18 4.82
C LEU A 72 2.66 0.47 4.43
N SER A 73 3.30 1.12 5.39
CA SER A 73 4.67 1.64 5.26
C SER A 73 5.66 0.48 5.42
N MET A 74 6.68 0.42 4.59
CA MET A 74 7.72 -0.59 4.67
C MET A 74 9.09 0.01 4.33
N THR A 75 10.04 -0.15 5.23
CA THR A 75 11.44 0.19 4.97
C THR A 75 12.11 -0.94 4.19
N ASP A 76 13.25 -0.66 3.56
CA ASP A 76 14.04 -1.63 2.78
C ASP A 76 14.59 -2.80 3.63
N ASP A 77 14.65 -2.64 4.96
CA ASP A 77 15.03 -3.73 5.88
C ASP A 77 14.17 -5.00 5.73
N PHE A 78 12.94 -4.87 5.23
CA PHE A 78 12.01 -5.98 5.03
C PHE A 78 12.07 -6.63 3.64
N LYS A 79 12.95 -6.17 2.75
CA LYS A 79 13.04 -6.64 1.37
C LYS A 79 13.29 -8.16 1.25
N ASP A 80 14.05 -8.71 2.18
CA ASP A 80 14.39 -10.14 2.18
C ASP A 80 13.33 -11.01 2.87
N GLU A 81 12.55 -10.43 3.76
CA GLU A 81 11.50 -11.13 4.48
C GLU A 81 10.21 -11.29 3.65
N ILE A 82 9.87 -10.27 2.87
CA ILE A 82 8.72 -10.31 1.95
C ILE A 82 9.26 -10.61 0.55
N SER A 83 9.58 -11.87 0.32
CA SER A 83 10.30 -12.34 -0.88
C SER A 83 9.66 -11.95 -2.22
N VAL A 84 8.33 -11.77 -2.25
CA VAL A 84 7.59 -11.32 -3.45
C VAL A 84 8.00 -9.91 -3.88
N LEU A 85 8.51 -9.07 -2.96
CA LEU A 85 8.93 -7.70 -3.25
C LEU A 85 10.41 -7.57 -3.63
N ARG A 86 11.20 -8.65 -3.48
CA ARG A 86 12.64 -8.63 -3.82
C ARG A 86 12.92 -8.15 -5.26
N PRO A 87 12.17 -8.61 -6.30
CA PRO A 87 12.36 -8.10 -7.66
C PRO A 87 12.16 -6.59 -7.79
N MET A 88 11.17 -6.02 -7.09
CA MET A 88 10.95 -4.57 -7.05
C MET A 88 12.18 -3.82 -6.54
N PHE A 89 12.79 -4.29 -5.46
CA PHE A 89 13.99 -3.64 -4.91
C PHE A 89 15.19 -3.74 -5.86
N THR A 90 15.33 -4.86 -6.60
CA THR A 90 16.35 -5.00 -7.65
C THR A 90 16.14 -3.95 -8.75
N GLU A 91 14.91 -3.74 -9.20
CA GLU A 91 14.61 -2.69 -10.19
C GLU A 91 14.89 -1.28 -9.67
N LEU A 92 14.60 -1.02 -8.38
CA LEU A 92 14.91 0.28 -7.75
C LEU A 92 16.42 0.55 -7.69
N GLU A 93 17.24 -0.46 -7.43
CA GLU A 93 18.70 -0.37 -7.51
C GLU A 93 19.16 -0.03 -8.94
N ASN A 94 18.59 -0.68 -9.96
CA ASN A 94 18.91 -0.46 -11.37
C ASN A 94 18.62 0.97 -11.82
N VAL A 95 17.53 1.59 -11.33
CA VAL A 95 17.16 2.98 -11.68
C VAL A 95 17.74 4.03 -10.73
N ASN A 96 18.56 3.61 -9.76
CA ASN A 96 19.24 4.45 -8.79
C ASN A 96 18.32 5.41 -8.02
N ILE A 97 17.12 4.94 -7.62
CA ILE A 97 16.22 5.69 -6.76
C ILE A 97 16.62 5.49 -5.31
N GLN A 98 16.84 6.58 -4.61
CA GLN A 98 17.27 6.59 -3.21
C GLN A 98 16.31 7.41 -2.34
N ASN A 99 16.40 7.21 -1.03
CA ASN A 99 15.65 7.98 -0.03
C ASN A 99 14.12 7.90 -0.23
N PHE A 100 13.61 6.69 -0.34
CA PHE A 100 12.19 6.39 -0.50
C PHE A 100 11.63 5.56 0.65
N ILE A 101 10.31 5.59 0.80
CA ILE A 101 9.55 4.62 1.59
C ILE A 101 8.69 3.77 0.65
N THR A 102 8.63 2.48 0.89
CA THR A 102 7.75 1.59 0.14
C THR A 102 6.36 1.60 0.76
N MET A 103 5.34 1.75 -0.09
CA MET A 103 3.96 1.44 0.27
C MET A 103 3.68 0.00 -0.18
N GLY A 104 3.77 -0.93 0.77
CA GLY A 104 3.71 -2.37 0.50
C GLY A 104 2.30 -2.86 0.13
N GLN A 105 1.26 -2.24 0.67
CA GLN A 105 -0.13 -2.58 0.37
C GLN A 105 -1.06 -1.46 0.79
N ILE A 106 -2.10 -1.19 -0.02
CA ILE A 106 -3.17 -0.24 0.31
C ILE A 106 -4.54 -0.89 0.10
N CYS A 107 -5.46 -0.65 1.02
CA CYS A 107 -6.81 -1.17 0.93
C CYS A 107 -7.82 -0.22 1.55
N VAL A 108 -9.05 -0.19 1.00
CA VAL A 108 -10.18 0.58 1.50
C VAL A 108 -11.39 -0.33 1.63
N ALA A 109 -12.06 -0.29 2.78
CA ALA A 109 -13.29 -1.03 3.04
C ALA A 109 -14.35 -0.75 1.97
N LYS A 110 -15.07 -1.77 1.51
CA LYS A 110 -16.10 -1.66 0.45
C LYS A 110 -17.10 -0.54 0.71
N THR A 111 -17.50 -0.37 1.96
CA THR A 111 -18.45 0.67 2.39
C THR A 111 -17.93 2.11 2.32
N HIS A 112 -16.60 2.29 2.18
CA HIS A 112 -15.93 3.59 2.17
C HIS A 112 -15.20 3.89 0.86
N ARG A 113 -15.40 3.03 -0.16
CA ARG A 113 -14.88 3.27 -1.51
C ARG A 113 -15.60 4.44 -2.17
N LYS A 114 -14.93 5.09 -3.13
CA LYS A 114 -15.43 6.27 -3.87
C LYS A 114 -15.67 7.52 -2.99
N MET A 115 -15.25 7.48 -1.72
CA MET A 115 -15.36 8.59 -0.76
C MET A 115 -14.04 9.36 -0.58
N GLY A 116 -13.06 9.16 -1.44
CA GLY A 116 -11.75 9.83 -1.36
C GLY A 116 -10.76 9.24 -0.35
N VAL A 117 -11.10 8.11 0.32
CA VAL A 117 -10.27 7.49 1.36
C VAL A 117 -8.89 7.12 0.84
N PHE A 118 -8.80 6.54 -0.37
CA PHE A 118 -7.54 6.18 -1.01
C PHE A 118 -6.59 7.39 -1.14
N ARG A 119 -7.09 8.51 -1.66
CA ARG A 119 -6.33 9.77 -1.76
C ARG A 119 -5.97 10.32 -0.39
N GLY A 120 -6.87 10.23 0.58
CA GLY A 120 -6.64 10.67 1.95
C GLY A 120 -5.51 9.90 2.64
N LEU A 121 -5.43 8.58 2.44
CA LEU A 121 -4.34 7.73 2.93
C LEU A 121 -2.99 8.16 2.35
N TYR A 122 -2.89 8.39 1.02
CA TYR A 122 -1.65 8.87 0.42
C TYR A 122 -1.27 10.28 0.85
N ASN A 123 -2.22 11.18 1.01
CA ASN A 123 -1.95 12.53 1.54
C ASN A 123 -1.39 12.47 2.98
N ALA A 124 -1.93 11.58 3.81
CA ALA A 124 -1.42 11.36 5.16
C ALA A 124 -0.02 10.71 5.13
N MET A 125 0.20 9.72 4.24
CA MET A 125 1.49 9.08 4.07
C MET A 125 2.57 10.07 3.59
N LYS A 126 2.26 10.92 2.62
CA LYS A 126 3.16 12.00 2.18
C LYS A 126 3.61 12.86 3.36
N LYS A 127 2.66 13.35 4.15
CA LYS A 127 2.96 14.19 5.34
C LYS A 127 3.80 13.47 6.38
N ALA A 128 3.52 12.19 6.64
CA ALA A 128 4.27 11.39 7.59
C ALA A 128 5.68 11.04 7.10
N SER A 129 5.87 10.93 5.79
CA SER A 129 7.14 10.55 5.16
C SER A 129 8.09 11.74 4.97
N TYR A 130 7.58 12.92 4.67
CA TYR A 130 8.38 14.13 4.44
C TYR A 130 8.88 14.73 5.78
N PRO A 131 10.12 15.24 5.87
CA PRO A 131 11.18 15.29 4.86
C PRO A 131 12.11 14.06 4.85
N LYS A 132 11.83 13.02 5.63
CA LYS A 132 12.72 11.86 5.78
C LYS A 132 12.86 11.09 4.45
N TYR A 133 11.80 10.99 3.67
CA TYR A 133 11.77 10.30 2.38
C TYR A 133 11.29 11.25 1.29
N ASN A 134 11.91 11.20 0.11
CA ASN A 134 11.58 12.04 -1.04
C ASN A 134 10.46 11.48 -1.91
N ALA A 135 10.25 10.16 -1.82
CA ALA A 135 9.24 9.46 -2.62
C ALA A 135 8.58 8.33 -1.84
N ILE A 136 7.35 8.04 -2.21
CA ILE A 136 6.62 6.81 -1.89
C ILE A 136 6.68 5.94 -3.15
N ILE A 137 7.16 4.71 -3.01
CA ILE A 137 7.29 3.74 -4.10
C ILE A 137 6.31 2.60 -3.86
N THR A 138 5.71 2.11 -4.92
CA THR A 138 4.92 0.88 -4.90
C THR A 138 4.96 0.19 -6.25
N GLU A 139 4.60 -1.08 -6.28
CA GLU A 139 4.35 -1.84 -7.51
C GLU A 139 2.89 -2.26 -7.59
N VAL A 140 2.37 -2.34 -8.78
CA VAL A 140 1.00 -2.78 -9.05
C VAL A 140 1.02 -3.80 -10.17
N ASP A 141 0.29 -4.90 -10.00
CA ASP A 141 0.03 -5.87 -11.06
C ASP A 141 -0.50 -5.13 -12.30
N ALA A 142 0.18 -5.26 -13.44
CA ALA A 142 -0.15 -4.55 -14.68
C ALA A 142 -1.57 -4.87 -15.18
N THR A 143 -2.15 -5.99 -14.76
CA THR A 143 -3.53 -6.37 -15.06
C THR A 143 -4.56 -5.71 -14.14
N ASN A 144 -4.12 -5.16 -13.00
CA ASN A 144 -4.98 -4.46 -12.04
C ASN A 144 -5.21 -3.00 -12.45
N SER A 145 -5.90 -2.81 -13.60
CA SER A 145 -6.16 -1.48 -14.18
C SER A 145 -6.88 -0.54 -13.21
N ARG A 146 -7.72 -1.08 -12.32
CA ARG A 146 -8.42 -0.32 -11.30
C ARG A 146 -7.44 0.30 -10.29
N SER A 147 -6.51 -0.50 -9.80
CA SER A 147 -5.47 -0.03 -8.87
C SER A 147 -4.54 0.98 -9.54
N LEU A 148 -4.05 0.68 -10.76
CA LEU A 148 -3.22 1.59 -11.54
C LEU A 148 -3.90 2.95 -11.75
N GLY A 149 -5.15 2.94 -12.22
CA GLY A 149 -5.91 4.17 -12.41
C GLY A 149 -6.10 4.98 -11.13
N ALA A 150 -6.32 4.32 -9.99
CA ALA A 150 -6.41 4.99 -8.69
C ALA A 150 -5.09 5.65 -8.28
N HIS A 151 -3.95 4.99 -8.50
CA HIS A 151 -2.61 5.53 -8.20
C HIS A 151 -2.27 6.72 -9.12
N TYR A 152 -2.46 6.59 -10.42
CA TYR A 152 -2.21 7.69 -11.36
C TYR A 152 -3.09 8.92 -11.06
N ASN A 153 -4.35 8.71 -10.66
CA ASN A 153 -5.24 9.79 -10.25
C ASN A 153 -4.81 10.50 -8.95
N VAL A 154 -4.00 9.86 -8.11
CA VAL A 154 -3.39 10.50 -6.92
C VAL A 154 -2.15 11.30 -7.29
N GLY A 155 -1.50 10.99 -8.42
CA GLY A 155 -0.33 11.68 -8.92
C GLY A 155 0.94 10.83 -8.95
N PHE A 156 0.80 9.50 -8.95
CA PHE A 156 1.94 8.61 -9.20
C PHE A 156 2.42 8.74 -10.64
N ASP A 157 3.73 8.66 -10.81
CA ASP A 157 4.41 8.56 -12.10
C ASP A 157 4.98 7.15 -12.26
N LYS A 158 4.91 6.62 -13.49
CA LYS A 158 5.51 5.32 -13.82
C LYS A 158 7.03 5.45 -13.88
N ILE A 159 7.71 4.51 -13.24
CA ILE A 159 9.17 4.32 -13.32
C ILE A 159 9.48 3.36 -14.45
N CYS A 160 9.01 2.12 -14.36
CA CYS A 160 9.21 1.07 -15.36
C CYS A 160 8.12 -0.02 -15.27
N THR A 161 8.15 -0.92 -16.24
CA THR A 161 7.45 -2.22 -16.16
C THR A 161 8.51 -3.31 -16.13
N TYR A 162 8.33 -4.31 -15.30
CA TYR A 162 9.22 -5.47 -15.24
C TYR A 162 8.41 -6.76 -15.08
N HIS A 163 9.02 -7.88 -15.49
CA HIS A 163 8.40 -9.21 -15.40
C HIS A 163 8.95 -9.98 -14.21
N SER A 164 8.08 -10.46 -13.33
CA SER A 164 8.45 -11.30 -12.20
C SER A 164 7.32 -12.23 -11.78
N LEU A 165 7.66 -13.44 -11.34
CA LEU A 165 6.70 -14.44 -10.85
C LEU A 165 5.57 -14.75 -11.85
N GLY A 166 5.89 -14.69 -13.16
CA GLY A 166 4.94 -15.04 -14.23
C GLY A 166 3.92 -13.94 -14.56
N GLN A 167 4.15 -12.71 -14.11
CA GLN A 167 3.29 -11.56 -14.42
C GLN A 167 4.09 -10.27 -14.57
N ASP A 168 3.48 -9.27 -15.18
CA ASP A 168 4.06 -7.95 -15.35
C ASP A 168 3.63 -7.03 -14.20
N TRP A 169 4.60 -6.25 -13.70
CA TRP A 169 4.43 -5.27 -12.64
C TRP A 169 4.75 -3.88 -13.13
N GLU A 170 3.94 -2.91 -12.77
CA GLU A 170 4.27 -1.50 -12.92
C GLU A 170 4.85 -0.96 -11.62
N LEU A 171 6.11 -0.52 -11.68
CA LEU A 171 6.78 0.20 -10.62
C LEU A 171 6.46 1.69 -10.76
N ILE A 172 5.90 2.27 -9.71
CA ILE A 172 5.39 3.65 -9.72
C ILE A 172 5.85 4.44 -8.50
N SER A 173 5.97 5.76 -8.62
CA SER A 173 6.44 6.66 -7.57
C SER A 173 5.54 7.86 -7.37
N LEU A 174 5.44 8.33 -6.14
CA LEU A 174 4.76 9.56 -5.74
C LEU A 174 5.73 10.42 -4.92
N ARG A 175 5.99 11.67 -5.35
CA ARG A 175 6.80 12.61 -4.57
C ARG A 175 6.12 12.96 -3.26
N THR A 176 6.90 13.10 -2.18
CA THR A 176 6.39 13.47 -0.85
C THR A 176 6.26 14.98 -0.65
N SER A 177 7.03 15.74 -1.39
CA SER A 177 7.00 17.23 -1.41
C SER A 177 5.91 17.74 -2.35
#